data_f82e83dcfe9be4fe03c36b3284c56831
#
_entry.id   f82e83dcfe9be4fe03c36b3284c56831
#
_cell.length_a   1.000
_cell.length_b   1.000
_cell.length_c   1.000
_cell.angle_alpha   90.00
_cell.angle_beta   90.00
_cell.angle_gamma   90.00
#
_symmetry.space_group_name_H-M   'P 1'
#
loop_
_entity.id
_entity.type
_entity.pdbx_description
1 polymer ?
#
loop_
_entity_poly.entity_id
_entity_poly.type
_entity_poly.pdbx_seq_one_letter_code
_entity_poly.pdbx_strand_id
1 'polypeptide(L)'
;MSLQLNFAQASATGPREENQDALRLVTPAPELAASKGYLFALADGVSQCADGGLAARASLQALALDYYATPATWSVAQALDRLLLAQNRWLRAQGSGQPLLTTLSALVLRGRRFTLAHVGDCRVYRWHAGHLQCLSEDHVWDQPGMQHVLKRALGLDQHLLVDYLEGELQPGECFLLLSDGVWASLGDQHIQAVLREQPDLQLAVDTLVASAHLNGSQDNASALLVQVEHLGTANLGDTLAQLQHWPVPGPLREGQVIDGWQTEKLLSHSRQSLLYRVRDGQGQAWLLKTLPAAREREPGAAQGLLLEEWFLRRVAGRHFPELHAASQRQHLYYVMREYPGQSLAALLAEHGPLPMPQWLELARQLLQAVGVLHRRNLLHRDIKPDNLHLGSDGQLRLLDFGLAYCPGLSEDPLHELPGTPTYIAPEAFDGQPPSPRQDLYAVGVTLYHLLTGHYPYGEVEAFQRPRFGQPVNAARYRPDLPEWLQHNLQQALAADPAQRFETAEHWLLLLERGDRQELPSRPRPLLEREPLKVWRTLALLSLLFNLILLLTLLKG
;
A
#
# COMPACT_ATOMS: atom_id res chain seq x y z
N MET A 1 -6.73 -24.21 -1.34
CA MET A 1 -5.70 -25.09 -1.94
C MET A 1 -4.54 -24.20 -2.36
N SER A 2 -3.29 -24.65 -2.18
CA SER A 2 -2.10 -23.95 -2.64
C SER A 2 -1.90 -24.17 -4.15
N LEU A 3 -1.28 -23.23 -4.85
CA LEU A 3 -0.82 -23.39 -6.22
C LEU A 3 0.20 -24.55 -6.25
N GLN A 4 -0.01 -25.52 -7.13
CA GLN A 4 0.90 -26.66 -7.30
C GLN A 4 1.60 -26.55 -8.65
N LEU A 5 2.91 -26.61 -8.61
CA LEU A 5 3.79 -26.41 -9.77
C LEU A 5 4.77 -27.57 -9.86
N ASN A 6 5.06 -28.00 -11.09
CA ASN A 6 6.19 -28.82 -11.42
C ASN A 6 7.17 -27.98 -12.25
N PHE A 7 8.48 -28.16 -12.08
CA PHE A 7 9.47 -27.33 -12.77
C PHE A 7 10.78 -28.07 -12.98
N ALA A 8 11.52 -27.65 -13.98
CA ALA A 8 12.84 -28.16 -14.33
C ALA A 8 13.73 -27.03 -14.86
N GLN A 9 15.03 -27.20 -14.76
CA GLN A 9 16.01 -26.28 -15.31
C GLN A 9 17.24 -26.99 -15.83
N ALA A 10 17.85 -26.42 -16.87
CA ALA A 10 19.13 -26.84 -17.40
C ALA A 10 19.95 -25.62 -17.81
N SER A 11 21.27 -25.69 -17.64
CA SER A 11 22.18 -24.64 -18.08
C SER A 11 23.53 -25.28 -18.44
N ALA A 12 24.11 -24.85 -19.57
CA ALA A 12 25.40 -25.34 -20.05
C ALA A 12 26.27 -24.17 -20.52
N THR A 13 27.56 -24.24 -20.23
CA THR A 13 28.55 -23.24 -20.63
C THR A 13 28.76 -23.22 -22.13
N GLY A 14 28.60 -24.37 -22.81
CA GLY A 14 28.90 -24.52 -24.25
C GLY A 14 30.38 -24.28 -24.55
N PRO A 15 30.67 -23.66 -25.71
CA PRO A 15 32.04 -23.36 -26.11
C PRO A 15 32.69 -22.15 -25.40
N ARG A 16 31.94 -21.41 -24.58
CA ARG A 16 32.46 -20.28 -23.82
C ARG A 16 33.38 -20.73 -22.67
N GLU A 17 34.27 -19.86 -22.20
CA GLU A 17 35.14 -20.15 -21.03
C GLU A 17 34.36 -20.20 -19.74
N GLU A 18 33.36 -19.32 -19.60
CA GLU A 18 32.52 -19.20 -18.41
C GLU A 18 31.04 -19.18 -18.77
N ASN A 19 30.22 -19.67 -17.83
CA ASN A 19 28.78 -19.50 -17.92
C ASN A 19 28.37 -18.18 -17.25
N GLN A 20 27.96 -17.21 -18.07
CA GLN A 20 27.46 -15.91 -17.63
C GLN A 20 25.95 -15.90 -17.46
N ASP A 21 25.24 -16.94 -17.85
CA ASP A 21 23.83 -17.14 -17.53
C ASP A 21 23.64 -17.45 -16.05
N ALA A 22 22.55 -17.02 -15.50
CA ALA A 22 22.10 -17.38 -14.17
C ALA A 22 20.61 -17.74 -14.17
N LEU A 23 20.28 -18.80 -13.44
CA LEU A 23 18.90 -19.25 -13.21
C LEU A 23 18.56 -19.13 -11.73
N ARG A 24 17.35 -18.72 -11.41
CA ARG A 24 16.85 -18.69 -10.06
C ARG A 24 15.42 -19.16 -9.97
N LEU A 25 15.20 -20.02 -9.01
CA LEU A 25 13.94 -20.64 -8.72
C LEU A 25 13.73 -20.58 -7.20
N VAL A 26 12.60 -20.03 -6.75
CA VAL A 26 12.29 -19.91 -5.32
C VAL A 26 10.92 -20.50 -5.05
N THR A 27 10.91 -21.55 -4.24
CA THR A 27 9.70 -22.21 -3.72
C THR A 27 9.63 -21.97 -2.22
N PRO A 28 8.97 -20.87 -1.80
CA PRO A 28 8.92 -20.50 -0.38
C PRO A 28 7.99 -21.42 0.41
N ALA A 29 8.02 -21.28 1.75
CA ALA A 29 7.08 -21.98 2.63
C ALA A 29 5.62 -21.69 2.24
N PRO A 30 4.66 -22.60 2.49
CA PRO A 30 3.28 -22.48 1.98
C PRO A 30 2.58 -21.16 2.31
N GLU A 31 2.78 -20.61 3.50
CA GLU A 31 2.20 -19.31 3.90
C GLU A 31 2.76 -18.14 3.06
N LEU A 32 4.04 -18.17 2.79
CA LEU A 32 4.72 -17.17 1.98
C LEU A 32 4.40 -17.35 0.49
N ALA A 33 4.29 -18.59 0.02
CA ALA A 33 3.81 -18.90 -1.33
C ALA A 33 2.38 -18.39 -1.58
N ALA A 34 1.49 -18.52 -0.60
CA ALA A 34 0.13 -18.01 -0.70
C ALA A 34 0.07 -16.48 -0.80
N SER A 35 0.97 -15.77 -0.10
CA SER A 35 0.99 -14.30 -0.06
C SER A 35 1.85 -13.67 -1.14
N LYS A 36 2.95 -14.30 -1.57
CA LYS A 36 3.96 -13.76 -2.51
C LYS A 36 4.08 -14.55 -3.81
N GLY A 37 3.64 -15.81 -3.83
CA GLY A 37 3.79 -16.69 -4.99
C GLY A 37 5.17 -17.33 -5.09
N TYR A 38 5.43 -17.92 -6.26
CA TYR A 38 6.67 -18.58 -6.64
C TYR A 38 7.41 -17.70 -7.64
N LEU A 39 8.73 -17.58 -7.51
CA LEU A 39 9.57 -16.76 -8.38
C LEU A 39 10.47 -17.66 -9.23
N PHE A 40 10.42 -17.44 -10.53
CA PHE A 40 11.28 -18.07 -11.53
C PHE A 40 11.97 -16.96 -12.31
N ALA A 41 13.30 -17.02 -12.46
CA ALA A 41 14.01 -15.96 -13.15
C ALA A 41 15.22 -16.49 -13.87
N LEU A 42 15.52 -15.84 -15.01
CA LEU A 42 16.68 -16.06 -15.83
C LEU A 42 17.33 -14.72 -16.14
N ALA A 43 18.64 -14.68 -16.10
CA ALA A 43 19.46 -13.53 -16.45
C ALA A 43 20.67 -14.00 -17.27
N ASP A 44 20.95 -13.28 -18.34
CA ASP A 44 22.10 -13.47 -19.19
C ASP A 44 23.07 -12.29 -19.01
N GLY A 45 24.31 -12.59 -18.66
CA GLY A 45 25.35 -11.60 -18.42
C GLY A 45 25.97 -11.09 -19.70
N VAL A 46 25.95 -9.78 -19.93
CA VAL A 46 26.49 -9.18 -21.15
C VAL A 46 28.02 -9.37 -21.22
N SER A 47 28.50 -10.09 -22.23
CA SER A 47 29.93 -10.44 -22.38
C SER A 47 30.86 -9.25 -22.56
N GLN A 48 30.36 -8.10 -23.02
CA GLN A 48 31.14 -6.89 -23.28
C GLN A 48 31.23 -5.94 -22.08
N CYS A 49 30.73 -6.34 -20.90
CA CYS A 49 30.83 -5.56 -19.68
C CYS A 49 32.00 -6.03 -18.78
N ALA A 50 32.18 -5.40 -17.61
CA ALA A 50 33.25 -5.73 -16.68
C ALA A 50 33.19 -7.19 -16.16
N ASP A 51 31.99 -7.69 -15.82
CA ASP A 51 31.72 -9.06 -15.38
C ASP A 51 30.20 -9.33 -15.51
N GLY A 52 29.81 -9.90 -16.66
CA GLY A 52 28.42 -10.23 -16.95
C GLY A 52 27.86 -11.32 -16.04
N GLY A 53 28.67 -12.34 -15.77
CA GLY A 53 28.25 -13.43 -14.89
C GLY A 53 28.03 -12.98 -13.43
N LEU A 54 28.84 -12.06 -12.92
CA LEU A 54 28.60 -11.43 -11.62
C LEU A 54 27.30 -10.61 -11.65
N ALA A 55 27.09 -9.81 -12.69
CA ALA A 55 25.88 -9.01 -12.84
C ALA A 55 24.62 -9.88 -12.83
N ALA A 56 24.60 -10.97 -13.59
CA ALA A 56 23.47 -11.91 -13.66
C ALA A 56 23.21 -12.58 -12.28
N ARG A 57 24.25 -13.18 -11.69
CA ARG A 57 24.13 -13.88 -10.41
C ARG A 57 23.72 -12.94 -9.27
N ALA A 58 24.33 -11.75 -9.16
CA ALA A 58 24.00 -10.79 -8.10
C ALA A 58 22.57 -10.26 -8.26
N SER A 59 22.12 -9.99 -9.49
CA SER A 59 20.76 -9.53 -9.76
C SER A 59 19.72 -10.55 -9.35
N LEU A 60 19.89 -11.80 -9.72
CA LEU A 60 18.94 -12.85 -9.36
C LEU A 60 18.96 -13.18 -7.87
N GLN A 61 20.14 -13.12 -7.22
CA GLN A 61 20.24 -13.33 -5.79
C GLN A 61 19.55 -12.23 -4.99
N ALA A 62 19.79 -10.96 -5.31
CA ALA A 62 19.13 -9.84 -4.67
C ALA A 62 17.60 -9.92 -4.87
N LEU A 63 17.15 -10.17 -6.11
CA LEU A 63 15.74 -10.33 -6.39
C LEU A 63 15.09 -11.44 -5.56
N ALA A 64 15.74 -12.61 -5.46
CA ALA A 64 15.22 -13.75 -4.71
C ALA A 64 15.13 -13.51 -3.20
N LEU A 65 16.06 -12.76 -2.62
CA LEU A 65 16.07 -12.44 -1.21
C LEU A 65 15.09 -11.31 -0.88
N ASP A 66 15.16 -10.23 -1.63
CA ASP A 66 14.44 -8.99 -1.33
C ASP A 66 12.97 -9.06 -1.71
N TYR A 67 12.59 -9.81 -2.75
CA TYR A 67 11.20 -9.93 -3.18
C TYR A 67 10.27 -10.42 -2.06
N TYR A 68 10.70 -11.43 -1.32
CA TYR A 68 9.90 -11.99 -0.22
C TYR A 68 9.91 -11.11 1.04
N ALA A 69 10.85 -10.18 1.15
CA ALA A 69 10.90 -9.18 2.22
C ALA A 69 10.04 -7.94 1.94
N THR A 70 9.54 -7.76 0.70
CA THR A 70 8.66 -6.64 0.37
C THR A 70 7.33 -6.72 1.12
N PRO A 71 6.65 -5.58 1.41
CA PRO A 71 5.35 -5.60 2.06
C PRO A 71 4.34 -6.52 1.35
N ALA A 72 3.56 -7.28 2.10
CA ALA A 72 2.54 -8.18 1.55
C ALA A 72 1.43 -7.43 0.79
N THR A 73 1.30 -6.13 1.04
CA THR A 73 0.34 -5.23 0.41
C THR A 73 0.75 -4.77 -0.99
N TRP A 74 2.04 -4.90 -1.36
CA TRP A 74 2.48 -4.54 -2.69
C TRP A 74 1.99 -5.54 -3.74
N SER A 75 1.59 -5.03 -4.91
CA SER A 75 1.38 -5.89 -6.08
C SER A 75 2.71 -6.52 -6.49
N VAL A 76 2.64 -7.62 -7.24
CA VAL A 76 3.84 -8.29 -7.76
C VAL A 76 4.65 -7.34 -8.65
N ALA A 77 3.97 -6.68 -9.60
CA ALA A 77 4.61 -5.72 -10.51
C ALA A 77 5.28 -4.58 -9.75
N GLN A 78 4.62 -3.99 -8.74
CA GLN A 78 5.20 -2.92 -7.94
C GLN A 78 6.42 -3.39 -7.12
N ALA A 79 6.38 -4.59 -6.55
CA ALA A 79 7.50 -5.15 -5.82
C ALA A 79 8.71 -5.36 -6.74
N LEU A 80 8.49 -5.98 -7.91
CA LEU A 80 9.53 -6.18 -8.92
C LEU A 80 10.10 -4.86 -9.42
N ASP A 81 9.27 -3.87 -9.74
CA ASP A 81 9.71 -2.56 -10.22
C ASP A 81 10.67 -1.88 -9.24
N ARG A 82 10.28 -1.78 -7.96
CA ARG A 82 11.11 -1.16 -6.92
C ARG A 82 12.45 -1.86 -6.75
N LEU A 83 12.46 -3.19 -6.80
CA LEU A 83 13.68 -3.99 -6.65
C LEU A 83 14.57 -3.86 -7.88
N LEU A 84 14.03 -3.95 -9.08
CA LEU A 84 14.80 -3.83 -10.32
C LEU A 84 15.40 -2.43 -10.49
N LEU A 85 14.67 -1.37 -10.12
CA LEU A 85 15.21 -0.01 -10.10
C LEU A 85 16.36 0.16 -9.07
N ALA A 86 16.25 -0.47 -7.91
CA ALA A 86 17.32 -0.47 -6.92
C ALA A 86 18.54 -1.24 -7.41
N GLN A 87 18.33 -2.42 -8.01
CA GLN A 87 19.38 -3.25 -8.58
C GLN A 87 20.09 -2.57 -9.74
N ASN A 88 19.36 -1.90 -10.63
CA ASN A 88 19.93 -1.12 -11.72
C ASN A 88 20.89 -0.03 -11.21
N ARG A 89 20.50 0.69 -10.18
CA ARG A 89 21.36 1.71 -9.54
C ARG A 89 22.62 1.10 -8.94
N TRP A 90 22.48 -0.07 -8.31
CA TRP A 90 23.60 -0.78 -7.70
C TRP A 90 24.61 -1.25 -8.76
N LEU A 91 24.14 -1.92 -9.84
CA LEU A 91 24.99 -2.41 -10.95
C LEU A 91 25.81 -1.27 -11.58
N ARG A 92 25.16 -0.11 -11.77
CA ARG A 92 25.83 1.10 -12.31
C ARG A 92 26.88 1.68 -11.38
N ALA A 93 26.69 1.53 -10.07
CA ALA A 93 27.61 2.06 -9.07
C ALA A 93 28.84 1.16 -8.81
N GLN A 94 28.75 -0.14 -9.12
CA GLN A 94 29.83 -1.12 -8.82
C GLN A 94 30.95 -1.16 -9.86
N GLY A 95 30.69 -0.79 -11.09
CA GLY A 95 31.71 -0.83 -12.14
C GLY A 95 32.76 0.25 -11.98
N SER A 96 34.02 -0.14 -11.74
CA SER A 96 35.21 0.76 -11.68
C SER A 96 35.54 1.37 -13.05
N GLY A 97 34.56 2.06 -13.67
CA GLY A 97 34.67 2.68 -14.99
C GLY A 97 34.04 1.90 -16.14
N GLN A 98 33.66 0.64 -15.95
CA GLN A 98 32.83 -0.14 -16.87
C GLN A 98 31.61 -0.67 -16.13
N PRO A 99 30.37 -0.46 -16.62
CA PRO A 99 29.17 -0.91 -15.91
C PRO A 99 29.07 -2.43 -15.88
N LEU A 100 28.42 -2.97 -14.85
CA LEU A 100 27.96 -4.36 -14.80
C LEU A 100 26.61 -4.44 -15.50
N LEU A 101 26.50 -5.29 -16.54
CA LEU A 101 25.30 -5.38 -17.38
C LEU A 101 24.78 -6.82 -17.42
N THR A 102 23.45 -6.94 -17.35
CA THR A 102 22.78 -8.23 -17.52
C THR A 102 21.36 -8.03 -18.05
N THR A 103 20.85 -9.00 -18.80
CA THR A 103 19.41 -9.13 -19.09
C THR A 103 18.69 -9.65 -17.84
N LEU A 104 17.37 -9.60 -17.81
CA LEU A 104 16.59 -10.24 -16.77
C LEU A 104 15.17 -10.53 -17.25
N SER A 105 14.73 -11.77 -17.07
CA SER A 105 13.32 -12.18 -17.16
C SER A 105 12.90 -12.81 -15.84
N ALA A 106 11.94 -12.21 -15.15
CA ALA A 106 11.41 -12.68 -13.88
C ALA A 106 9.92 -12.97 -13.98
N LEU A 107 9.53 -14.20 -13.73
CA LEU A 107 8.16 -14.69 -13.73
C LEU A 107 7.73 -15.01 -12.30
N VAL A 108 6.65 -14.40 -11.85
CA VAL A 108 6.03 -14.71 -10.57
C VAL A 108 4.67 -15.35 -10.81
N LEU A 109 4.46 -16.55 -10.23
CA LEU A 109 3.19 -17.26 -10.25
C LEU A 109 2.55 -17.17 -8.85
N ARG A 110 1.41 -16.47 -8.74
CA ARG A 110 0.74 -16.21 -7.47
C ARG A 110 -0.76 -16.37 -7.60
N GLY A 111 -1.35 -17.25 -6.78
CA GLY A 111 -2.79 -17.50 -6.79
C GLY A 111 -3.26 -18.08 -8.13
N ARG A 112 -3.95 -17.28 -8.92
CA ARG A 112 -4.44 -17.62 -10.25
C ARG A 112 -3.85 -16.76 -11.36
N ARG A 113 -2.79 -16.01 -11.08
CA ARG A 113 -2.20 -15.06 -12.03
C ARG A 113 -0.70 -15.26 -12.14
N PHE A 114 -0.18 -14.87 -13.31
CA PHE A 114 1.26 -14.68 -13.51
C PHE A 114 1.56 -13.19 -13.72
N THR A 115 2.76 -12.80 -13.30
CA THR A 115 3.35 -11.49 -13.62
C THR A 115 4.75 -11.73 -14.16
N LEU A 116 5.03 -11.23 -15.33
CA LEU A 116 6.33 -11.24 -15.98
C LEU A 116 6.92 -9.84 -15.92
N ALA A 117 8.18 -9.71 -15.49
CA ALA A 117 9.02 -8.53 -15.66
C ALA A 117 10.18 -8.89 -16.59
N HIS A 118 10.40 -8.08 -17.63
CA HIS A 118 11.37 -8.42 -18.68
C HIS A 118 12.23 -7.23 -19.10
N VAL A 119 13.54 -7.46 -19.20
CA VAL A 119 14.54 -6.53 -19.75
C VAL A 119 15.62 -7.33 -20.47
N GLY A 120 15.84 -7.08 -21.74
CA GLY A 120 16.87 -7.72 -22.55
C GLY A 120 16.30 -8.54 -23.68
N ASP A 121 16.97 -9.62 -24.04
CA ASP A 121 16.65 -10.53 -25.15
C ASP A 121 16.48 -12.00 -24.77
N CYS A 122 16.46 -12.29 -23.45
CA CYS A 122 15.95 -13.58 -22.99
C CYS A 122 14.47 -13.70 -23.35
N ARG A 123 14.04 -14.84 -23.83
CA ARG A 123 12.63 -15.02 -24.20
C ARG A 123 11.86 -15.83 -23.19
N VAL A 124 10.61 -15.40 -22.96
CA VAL A 124 9.65 -16.11 -22.12
C VAL A 124 8.49 -16.56 -23.00
N TYR A 125 8.25 -17.86 -22.99
CA TYR A 125 7.17 -18.47 -23.76
C TYR A 125 6.11 -19.04 -22.84
N ARG A 126 4.88 -19.06 -23.33
CA ARG A 126 3.74 -19.79 -22.77
C ARG A 126 3.39 -20.93 -23.72
N TRP A 127 3.36 -22.13 -23.18
CA TRP A 127 2.95 -23.35 -23.89
C TRP A 127 1.63 -23.85 -23.34
N HIS A 128 0.58 -23.87 -24.15
CA HIS A 128 -0.73 -24.36 -23.74
C HIS A 128 -1.48 -24.97 -24.92
N ALA A 129 -2.13 -26.11 -24.70
CA ALA A 129 -2.95 -26.81 -25.71
C ALA A 129 -2.23 -27.02 -27.08
N GLY A 130 -0.92 -27.27 -27.06
CA GLY A 130 -0.13 -27.50 -28.27
C GLY A 130 0.32 -26.23 -29.00
N HIS A 131 0.11 -25.05 -28.44
CA HIS A 131 0.53 -23.76 -29.00
C HIS A 131 1.63 -23.12 -28.14
N LEU A 132 2.69 -22.66 -28.82
CA LEU A 132 3.77 -21.89 -28.21
C LEU A 132 3.56 -20.41 -28.55
N GLN A 133 3.51 -19.57 -27.49
CA GLN A 133 3.38 -18.13 -27.62
C GLN A 133 4.55 -17.44 -26.92
N CYS A 134 5.31 -16.62 -27.66
CA CYS A 134 6.30 -15.74 -27.04
C CYS A 134 5.58 -14.59 -26.29
N LEU A 135 5.90 -14.39 -24.99
CA LEU A 135 5.32 -13.37 -24.14
C LEU A 135 6.20 -12.13 -24.00
N SER A 136 7.51 -12.27 -24.20
CA SER A 136 8.49 -11.18 -24.12
C SER A 136 8.76 -10.60 -25.50
N GLU A 137 9.21 -9.34 -25.53
CA GLU A 137 9.72 -8.67 -26.73
C GLU A 137 11.22 -8.43 -26.54
N ASP A 138 12.03 -8.77 -27.55
CA ASP A 138 13.50 -8.64 -27.48
C ASP A 138 13.90 -7.17 -27.50
N HIS A 139 14.68 -6.73 -26.51
CA HIS A 139 15.18 -5.35 -26.42
C HIS A 139 16.52 -5.19 -27.16
N VAL A 140 16.50 -5.40 -28.46
CA VAL A 140 17.65 -5.24 -29.36
C VAL A 140 17.42 -4.14 -30.39
N TRP A 141 18.48 -3.67 -31.05
CA TRP A 141 18.34 -2.70 -32.14
C TRP A 141 17.80 -3.35 -33.40
N ASP A 142 16.72 -2.79 -33.92
CA ASP A 142 16.11 -3.26 -35.19
C ASP A 142 16.82 -2.65 -36.43
N GLN A 143 18.15 -2.77 -36.46
CA GLN A 143 18.97 -2.30 -37.58
C GLN A 143 19.76 -3.47 -38.12
N PRO A 144 19.91 -3.59 -39.46
CA PRO A 144 20.72 -4.64 -40.08
C PRO A 144 22.13 -4.70 -39.48
N GLY A 145 22.52 -5.85 -38.94
CA GLY A 145 23.81 -6.08 -38.31
C GLY A 145 23.92 -5.65 -36.84
N MET A 146 22.86 -5.08 -36.23
CA MET A 146 22.83 -4.72 -34.82
C MET A 146 21.78 -5.49 -34.01
N GLN A 147 21.18 -6.54 -34.56
CA GLN A 147 20.13 -7.35 -33.93
C GLN A 147 20.57 -8.16 -32.71
N HIS A 148 21.89 -8.22 -32.44
CA HIS A 148 22.50 -8.81 -31.26
C HIS A 148 22.97 -7.76 -30.25
N VAL A 149 22.72 -6.46 -30.50
CA VAL A 149 23.10 -5.38 -29.61
C VAL A 149 21.91 -4.98 -28.76
N LEU A 150 22.04 -5.13 -27.46
CA LEU A 150 20.99 -4.79 -26.51
C LEU A 150 20.68 -3.29 -26.51
N LYS A 151 19.42 -2.96 -26.61
CA LYS A 151 18.84 -1.63 -26.46
C LYS A 151 18.50 -1.33 -25.00
N ARG A 152 18.18 -2.37 -24.20
CA ARG A 152 17.86 -2.28 -22.79
C ARG A 152 18.50 -3.46 -22.04
N ALA A 153 19.13 -3.16 -20.90
CA ALA A 153 19.67 -4.14 -19.94
C ALA A 153 19.70 -3.52 -18.56
N LEU A 154 19.72 -4.33 -17.51
CA LEU A 154 20.03 -3.88 -16.16
C LEU A 154 21.46 -3.36 -16.10
N GLY A 155 21.66 -2.19 -15.51
CA GLY A 155 22.96 -1.53 -15.41
C GLY A 155 23.29 -0.60 -16.59
N LEU A 156 22.55 -0.66 -17.71
CA LEU A 156 22.88 0.11 -18.93
C LEU A 156 22.55 1.60 -18.73
N ASP A 157 21.33 1.93 -18.45
CA ASP A 157 20.84 3.30 -18.40
C ASP A 157 20.44 3.76 -17.00
N GLN A 158 20.43 5.08 -16.78
CA GLN A 158 19.96 5.68 -15.54
C GLN A 158 18.48 5.41 -15.30
N HIS A 159 17.70 5.48 -16.35
CA HIS A 159 16.25 5.22 -16.35
C HIS A 159 15.99 3.83 -16.94
N LEU A 160 15.85 2.85 -16.05
CA LEU A 160 15.51 1.50 -16.45
C LEU A 160 14.04 1.45 -16.93
N LEU A 161 13.83 0.91 -18.13
CA LEU A 161 12.51 0.61 -18.67
C LEU A 161 12.32 -0.90 -18.67
N VAL A 162 11.42 -1.39 -17.80
CA VAL A 162 11.06 -2.80 -17.66
C VAL A 162 9.70 -3.02 -18.31
N ASP A 163 9.57 -4.07 -19.11
CA ASP A 163 8.28 -4.48 -19.63
C ASP A 163 7.58 -5.41 -18.63
N TYR A 164 6.31 -5.13 -18.36
CA TYR A 164 5.47 -5.93 -17.48
C TYR A 164 4.31 -6.53 -18.26
N LEU A 165 4.09 -7.84 -18.07
CA LEU A 165 2.93 -8.55 -18.57
C LEU A 165 2.26 -9.33 -17.44
N GLU A 166 0.96 -9.18 -17.31
CA GLU A 166 0.15 -9.94 -16.35
C GLU A 166 -0.93 -10.73 -17.08
N GLY A 167 -1.27 -11.89 -16.53
CA GLY A 167 -2.33 -12.72 -17.10
C GLY A 167 -2.83 -13.77 -16.13
N GLU A 168 -3.87 -14.48 -16.54
CA GLU A 168 -4.46 -15.57 -15.76
C GLU A 168 -3.78 -16.90 -16.07
N LEU A 169 -3.59 -17.71 -15.02
CA LEU A 169 -3.06 -19.05 -15.10
C LEU A 169 -4.17 -20.04 -15.49
N GLN A 170 -3.77 -21.05 -16.26
CA GLN A 170 -4.64 -22.19 -16.61
C GLN A 170 -3.99 -23.51 -16.16
N PRO A 171 -4.76 -24.49 -15.71
CA PRO A 171 -4.21 -25.81 -15.41
C PRO A 171 -3.59 -26.47 -16.65
N GLY A 172 -2.42 -27.08 -16.47
CA GLY A 172 -1.71 -27.77 -17.56
C GLY A 172 -0.88 -26.88 -18.48
N GLU A 173 -0.91 -25.54 -18.31
CA GLU A 173 -0.01 -24.66 -19.07
C GLU A 173 1.42 -24.69 -18.53
N CYS A 174 2.37 -24.41 -19.41
CA CYS A 174 3.78 -24.28 -19.06
C CYS A 174 4.32 -22.92 -19.45
N PHE A 175 5.25 -22.41 -18.66
CA PHE A 175 6.06 -21.23 -18.99
C PHE A 175 7.51 -21.68 -19.15
N LEU A 176 8.15 -21.19 -20.22
CA LEU A 176 9.52 -21.53 -20.57
C LEU A 176 10.33 -20.24 -20.70
N LEU A 177 11.41 -20.12 -19.91
CA LEU A 177 12.37 -19.03 -19.98
C LEU A 177 13.65 -19.55 -20.64
N LEU A 178 14.12 -18.87 -21.70
CA LEU A 178 15.28 -19.27 -22.49
C LEU A 178 16.25 -18.10 -22.63
N SER A 179 17.57 -18.38 -22.51
CA SER A 179 18.59 -17.43 -22.95
C SER A 179 18.71 -17.49 -24.50
N ASP A 180 19.34 -16.48 -25.08
CA ASP A 180 19.52 -16.35 -26.53
C ASP A 180 20.28 -17.52 -27.12
N GLY A 181 21.26 -18.11 -26.42
CA GLY A 181 21.98 -19.29 -26.84
C GLY A 181 21.09 -20.50 -27.13
N VAL A 182 19.89 -20.56 -26.53
CA VAL A 182 18.90 -21.62 -26.85
C VAL A 182 17.96 -21.19 -27.96
N TRP A 183 17.20 -20.11 -27.77
CA TRP A 183 16.11 -19.77 -28.67
C TRP A 183 16.62 -19.33 -30.07
N ALA A 184 17.75 -18.62 -30.12
CA ALA A 184 18.31 -18.17 -31.41
C ALA A 184 18.84 -19.33 -32.27
N SER A 185 19.32 -20.41 -31.64
CA SER A 185 19.84 -21.58 -32.34
C SER A 185 18.76 -22.56 -32.77
N LEU A 186 17.64 -22.66 -32.03
CA LEU A 186 16.59 -23.64 -32.28
C LEU A 186 15.41 -23.08 -33.07
N GLY A 187 15.00 -21.86 -32.77
CA GLY A 187 13.76 -21.27 -33.29
C GLY A 187 12.49 -21.91 -32.69
N ASP A 188 11.37 -21.22 -32.82
CA ASP A 188 10.11 -21.58 -32.18
C ASP A 188 9.57 -22.95 -32.59
N GLN A 189 9.76 -23.36 -33.84
CA GLN A 189 9.26 -24.66 -34.34
C GLN A 189 9.96 -25.85 -33.65
N HIS A 190 11.27 -25.77 -33.46
CA HIS A 190 12.03 -26.82 -32.78
C HIS A 190 11.70 -26.88 -31.30
N ILE A 191 11.61 -25.71 -30.64
CA ILE A 191 11.19 -25.61 -29.22
C ILE A 191 9.82 -26.25 -29.03
N GLN A 192 8.86 -25.93 -29.90
CA GLN A 192 7.52 -26.51 -29.87
C GLN A 192 7.53 -28.03 -30.08
N ALA A 193 8.37 -28.55 -30.96
CA ALA A 193 8.51 -29.98 -31.20
C ALA A 193 9.02 -30.71 -29.96
N VAL A 194 10.07 -30.18 -29.30
CA VAL A 194 10.61 -30.76 -28.08
C VAL A 194 9.56 -30.78 -26.98
N LEU A 195 8.82 -29.67 -26.74
CA LEU A 195 7.78 -29.62 -25.71
C LEU A 195 6.60 -30.57 -25.97
N ARG A 196 6.33 -30.88 -27.22
CA ARG A 196 5.29 -31.85 -27.62
C ARG A 196 5.74 -33.28 -27.42
N GLU A 197 7.01 -33.60 -27.75
CA GLU A 197 7.55 -34.95 -27.74
C GLU A 197 8.04 -35.39 -26.34
N GLN A 198 8.42 -34.44 -25.50
CA GLN A 198 8.98 -34.70 -24.18
C GLN A 198 8.01 -34.25 -23.07
N PRO A 199 7.19 -35.14 -22.52
CA PRO A 199 6.29 -34.83 -21.43
C PRO A 199 7.00 -34.66 -20.06
N ASP A 200 8.20 -35.23 -19.91
CA ASP A 200 9.04 -35.04 -18.75
C ASP A 200 9.75 -33.69 -18.84
N LEU A 201 9.52 -32.82 -17.84
CA LEU A 201 10.03 -31.44 -17.86
C LEU A 201 11.56 -31.37 -17.82
N GLN A 202 12.20 -32.27 -17.04
CA GLN A 202 13.66 -32.26 -16.94
C GLN A 202 14.28 -32.73 -18.27
N LEU A 203 13.74 -33.79 -18.87
CA LEU A 203 14.19 -34.26 -20.16
C LEU A 203 13.95 -33.22 -21.26
N ALA A 204 12.87 -32.46 -21.18
CA ALA A 204 12.58 -31.38 -22.13
C ALA A 204 13.63 -30.27 -22.09
N VAL A 205 13.96 -29.73 -20.90
CA VAL A 205 14.96 -28.67 -20.77
C VAL A 205 16.37 -29.17 -21.11
N ASP A 206 16.73 -30.39 -20.71
CA ASP A 206 18.02 -31.01 -21.09
C ASP A 206 18.14 -31.16 -22.59
N THR A 207 17.06 -31.61 -23.27
CA THR A 207 17.00 -31.75 -24.73
C THR A 207 17.14 -30.40 -25.41
N LEU A 208 16.46 -29.34 -24.92
CA LEU A 208 16.56 -28.00 -25.48
C LEU A 208 17.99 -27.48 -25.44
N VAL A 209 18.64 -27.54 -24.28
CA VAL A 209 20.02 -27.07 -24.08
C VAL A 209 21.01 -27.88 -24.93
N ALA A 210 20.89 -29.21 -24.93
CA ALA A 210 21.76 -30.07 -25.74
C ALA A 210 21.58 -29.84 -27.24
N SER A 211 20.32 -29.71 -27.70
CA SER A 211 20.00 -29.44 -29.10
C SER A 211 20.51 -28.09 -29.57
N ALA A 212 20.51 -27.07 -28.72
CA ALA A 212 21.05 -25.75 -29.04
C ALA A 212 22.56 -25.84 -29.41
N HIS A 213 23.34 -26.54 -28.61
CA HIS A 213 24.76 -26.76 -28.92
C HIS A 213 24.99 -27.66 -30.13
N LEU A 214 24.17 -28.69 -30.28
CA LEU A 214 24.24 -29.54 -31.49
C LEU A 214 23.92 -28.76 -32.76
N ASN A 215 23.03 -27.76 -32.67
CA ASN A 215 22.71 -26.86 -33.79
C ASN A 215 23.71 -25.71 -33.95
N GLY A 216 24.83 -25.75 -33.23
CA GLY A 216 25.96 -24.84 -33.43
C GLY A 216 25.92 -23.56 -32.56
N SER A 217 25.13 -23.52 -31.50
CA SER A 217 25.18 -22.41 -30.54
C SER A 217 26.61 -22.19 -30.05
N GLN A 218 27.07 -20.95 -30.09
CA GLN A 218 28.41 -20.54 -29.65
C GLN A 218 28.33 -19.84 -28.28
N ASP A 219 27.17 -19.85 -27.63
CA ASP A 219 26.92 -19.15 -26.36
C ASP A 219 26.57 -20.08 -25.22
N ASN A 220 26.48 -19.52 -24.03
CA ASN A 220 25.87 -20.15 -22.88
C ASN A 220 24.40 -20.47 -23.22
N ALA A 221 23.91 -21.59 -22.78
CA ALA A 221 22.55 -22.04 -23.10
C ALA A 221 21.82 -22.43 -21.84
N SER A 222 20.74 -21.71 -21.51
CA SER A 222 19.96 -21.92 -20.32
C SER A 222 18.47 -21.99 -20.58
N ALA A 223 17.82 -22.95 -19.96
CA ALA A 223 16.37 -23.17 -20.03
C ALA A 223 15.77 -23.43 -18.64
N LEU A 224 14.65 -22.79 -18.36
CA LEU A 224 13.84 -23.02 -17.15
C LEU A 224 12.39 -23.22 -17.60
N LEU A 225 11.80 -24.35 -17.21
CA LEU A 225 10.42 -24.74 -17.54
C LEU A 225 9.62 -24.91 -16.25
N VAL A 226 8.43 -24.29 -16.18
CA VAL A 226 7.50 -24.44 -15.07
C VAL A 226 6.10 -24.79 -15.60
N GLN A 227 5.49 -25.82 -15.03
CA GLN A 227 4.15 -26.30 -15.36
C GLN A 227 3.18 -26.03 -14.20
N VAL A 228 2.00 -25.53 -14.53
CA VAL A 228 0.90 -25.33 -13.57
C VAL A 228 0.08 -26.61 -13.49
N GLU A 229 0.20 -27.34 -12.38
CA GLU A 229 -0.61 -28.57 -12.15
C GLU A 229 -1.99 -28.22 -11.62
N HIS A 230 -2.04 -27.44 -10.52
CA HIS A 230 -3.29 -27.00 -9.90
C HIS A 230 -3.23 -25.53 -9.51
N LEU A 231 -4.35 -24.83 -9.76
CA LEU A 231 -4.47 -23.43 -9.39
C LEU A 231 -4.62 -23.24 -7.88
N GLY A 232 -4.01 -22.18 -7.38
CA GLY A 232 -4.19 -21.73 -6.00
C GLY A 232 -5.57 -21.09 -5.75
N THR A 233 -5.84 -20.78 -4.48
CA THR A 233 -6.98 -19.93 -4.12
C THR A 233 -6.77 -18.52 -4.66
N ALA A 234 -7.87 -17.87 -5.08
CA ALA A 234 -7.84 -16.49 -5.54
C ALA A 234 -7.26 -15.57 -4.46
N ASN A 235 -6.34 -14.69 -4.84
CA ASN A 235 -5.81 -13.64 -3.99
C ASN A 235 -6.60 -12.33 -4.19
N LEU A 236 -6.20 -11.24 -3.48
CA LEU A 236 -6.87 -9.94 -3.62
C LEU A 236 -6.89 -9.45 -5.07
N GLY A 237 -5.75 -9.53 -5.79
CA GLY A 237 -5.67 -9.10 -7.18
C GLY A 237 -6.60 -9.89 -8.10
N ASP A 238 -6.70 -11.20 -7.91
CA ASP A 238 -7.64 -12.06 -8.66
C ASP A 238 -9.09 -11.66 -8.35
N THR A 239 -9.39 -11.43 -7.06
CA THR A 239 -10.72 -11.01 -6.62
C THR A 239 -11.10 -9.65 -7.21
N LEU A 240 -10.20 -8.66 -7.15
CA LEU A 240 -10.43 -7.33 -7.72
C LEU A 240 -10.64 -7.41 -9.25
N ALA A 241 -9.81 -8.18 -9.96
CA ALA A 241 -9.92 -8.34 -11.41
C ALA A 241 -11.25 -8.97 -11.85
N GLN A 242 -11.77 -9.94 -11.07
CA GLN A 242 -13.06 -10.58 -11.35
C GLN A 242 -14.24 -9.68 -11.00
N LEU A 243 -14.21 -9.07 -9.81
CA LEU A 243 -15.36 -8.36 -9.25
C LEU A 243 -15.54 -6.94 -9.80
N GLN A 244 -14.48 -6.31 -10.33
CA GLN A 244 -14.59 -4.96 -10.92
C GLN A 244 -15.55 -4.87 -12.12
N HIS A 245 -15.83 -6.01 -12.77
CA HIS A 245 -16.76 -6.10 -13.90
C HIS A 245 -18.19 -6.48 -13.48
N TRP A 246 -18.45 -6.66 -12.20
CA TRP A 246 -19.79 -6.97 -11.72
C TRP A 246 -20.70 -5.75 -11.85
N PRO A 247 -21.97 -5.95 -12.24
CA PRO A 247 -22.91 -4.85 -12.40
C PRO A 247 -23.19 -4.19 -11.04
N VAL A 248 -23.25 -2.86 -11.05
CA VAL A 248 -23.73 -2.09 -9.91
C VAL A 248 -25.25 -2.30 -9.81
N PRO A 249 -25.79 -2.64 -8.62
CA PRO A 249 -27.24 -2.72 -8.46
C PRO A 249 -27.88 -1.39 -8.85
N GLY A 250 -28.96 -1.43 -9.64
CA GLY A 250 -29.80 -0.25 -9.84
C GLY A 250 -30.38 0.24 -8.50
N PRO A 251 -31.05 1.41 -8.47
CA PRO A 251 -31.70 1.90 -7.26
C PRO A 251 -32.69 0.85 -6.71
N LEU A 252 -32.40 0.31 -5.52
CA LEU A 252 -33.23 -0.71 -4.90
C LEU A 252 -34.47 -0.09 -4.28
N ARG A 253 -35.62 -0.74 -4.51
CA ARG A 253 -36.93 -0.32 -3.95
C ARG A 253 -37.23 -1.16 -2.71
N GLU A 254 -38.05 -0.61 -1.82
CA GLU A 254 -38.56 -1.35 -0.66
C GLU A 254 -39.27 -2.64 -1.10
N GLY A 255 -38.96 -3.76 -0.42
CA GLY A 255 -39.45 -5.09 -0.74
C GLY A 255 -38.70 -5.80 -1.88
N GLN A 256 -37.83 -5.11 -2.64
CA GLN A 256 -37.04 -5.75 -3.70
C GLN A 256 -36.00 -6.70 -3.11
N VAL A 257 -35.82 -7.85 -3.76
CA VAL A 257 -34.81 -8.85 -3.38
C VAL A 257 -33.65 -8.80 -4.37
N ILE A 258 -32.41 -8.74 -3.84
CA ILE A 258 -31.17 -8.82 -4.60
C ILE A 258 -30.25 -9.89 -3.96
N ASP A 259 -29.84 -10.88 -4.71
CA ASP A 259 -28.93 -11.95 -4.26
C ASP A 259 -29.33 -12.56 -2.88
N GLY A 260 -30.65 -12.68 -2.61
CA GLY A 260 -31.18 -13.18 -1.35
C GLY A 260 -31.42 -12.14 -0.24
N TRP A 261 -31.07 -10.87 -0.47
CA TRP A 261 -31.29 -9.75 0.45
C TRP A 261 -32.57 -9.01 0.14
N GLN A 262 -33.51 -8.93 1.08
CA GLN A 262 -34.73 -8.13 0.94
C GLN A 262 -34.47 -6.70 1.40
N THR A 263 -34.63 -5.74 0.50
CA THR A 263 -34.46 -4.30 0.80
C THR A 263 -35.61 -3.78 1.67
N GLU A 264 -35.28 -3.14 2.81
CA GLU A 264 -36.27 -2.46 3.65
C GLU A 264 -36.36 -0.97 3.32
N LYS A 265 -35.23 -0.26 3.39
CA LYS A 265 -35.19 1.17 3.12
C LYS A 265 -33.79 1.66 2.76
N LEU A 266 -33.73 2.76 2.05
CA LEU A 266 -32.51 3.54 1.85
C LEU A 266 -32.21 4.36 3.11
N LEU A 267 -31.03 4.16 3.71
CA LEU A 267 -30.59 4.88 4.91
C LEU A 267 -29.77 6.12 4.57
N SER A 268 -28.90 6.02 3.55
CA SER A 268 -28.03 7.12 3.14
C SER A 268 -27.84 7.10 1.63
N HIS A 269 -27.86 8.30 1.05
CA HIS A 269 -27.58 8.55 -0.35
C HIS A 269 -26.57 9.67 -0.47
N SER A 270 -25.35 9.33 -0.85
CA SER A 270 -24.28 10.29 -1.14
C SER A 270 -23.88 10.21 -2.63
N ARG A 271 -23.01 11.13 -3.04
CA ARG A 271 -22.42 11.04 -4.38
C ARG A 271 -21.51 9.81 -4.52
N GLN A 272 -21.00 9.29 -3.43
CA GLN A 272 -19.99 8.22 -3.41
C GLN A 272 -20.59 6.83 -3.21
N SER A 273 -21.66 6.70 -2.41
CA SER A 273 -22.25 5.41 -2.05
C SER A 273 -23.73 5.50 -1.69
N LEU A 274 -24.40 4.36 -1.79
CA LEU A 274 -25.74 4.11 -1.30
C LEU A 274 -25.68 3.09 -0.18
N LEU A 275 -26.40 3.36 0.91
CA LEU A 275 -26.51 2.46 2.06
C LEU A 275 -27.97 2.08 2.27
N TYR A 276 -28.26 0.80 2.16
CA TYR A 276 -29.58 0.24 2.37
C TYR A 276 -29.63 -0.61 3.63
N ARG A 277 -30.75 -0.55 4.32
CA ARG A 277 -31.12 -1.59 5.30
C ARG A 277 -31.77 -2.74 4.54
N VAL A 278 -31.28 -3.94 4.80
CA VAL A 278 -31.73 -5.18 4.15
C VAL A 278 -31.97 -6.27 5.18
N ARG A 279 -32.76 -7.30 4.83
CA ARG A 279 -32.95 -8.51 5.64
C ARG A 279 -32.46 -9.74 4.89
N ASP A 280 -31.89 -10.67 5.64
CA ASP A 280 -31.61 -12.00 5.13
C ASP A 280 -32.86 -12.90 5.14
N GLY A 281 -32.72 -14.13 4.64
CA GLY A 281 -33.81 -15.13 4.62
C GLY A 281 -34.29 -15.59 6.01
N GLN A 282 -33.58 -15.20 7.09
CA GLN A 282 -33.95 -15.49 8.48
C GLN A 282 -34.62 -14.26 9.16
N GLY A 283 -34.75 -13.13 8.42
CA GLY A 283 -35.33 -11.91 8.92
C GLY A 283 -34.37 -11.03 9.73
N GLN A 284 -33.09 -11.38 9.81
CA GLN A 284 -32.09 -10.55 10.48
C GLN A 284 -31.75 -9.32 9.65
N ALA A 285 -31.61 -8.17 10.32
CA ALA A 285 -31.30 -6.90 9.67
C ALA A 285 -29.78 -6.73 9.46
N TRP A 286 -29.43 -6.21 8.27
CA TRP A 286 -28.08 -5.95 7.81
C TRP A 286 -28.05 -4.63 7.05
N LEU A 287 -26.82 -4.13 6.78
CA LEU A 287 -26.57 -2.94 5.97
C LEU A 287 -25.87 -3.35 4.67
N LEU A 288 -26.46 -3.01 3.52
CA LEU A 288 -25.88 -3.23 2.20
C LEU A 288 -25.35 -1.89 1.65
N LYS A 289 -24.05 -1.82 1.37
CA LYS A 289 -23.41 -0.66 0.75
C LYS A 289 -23.03 -0.97 -0.69
N THR A 290 -23.40 -0.03 -1.59
CA THR A 290 -23.11 -0.12 -3.03
C THR A 290 -22.84 1.27 -3.61
N LEU A 291 -22.55 1.33 -4.92
CA LEU A 291 -22.34 2.57 -5.65
C LEU A 291 -23.65 3.12 -6.22
N PRO A 292 -23.78 4.45 -6.39
CA PRO A 292 -24.81 5.01 -7.25
C PRO A 292 -24.59 4.57 -8.71
N ALA A 293 -25.69 4.33 -9.45
CA ALA A 293 -25.62 3.93 -10.87
C ALA A 293 -24.80 4.90 -11.74
N ALA A 294 -24.80 6.19 -11.40
CA ALA A 294 -23.98 7.19 -12.10
C ALA A 294 -22.47 6.91 -12.04
N ARG A 295 -22.00 6.17 -11.02
CA ARG A 295 -20.59 5.83 -10.82
C ARG A 295 -20.17 4.48 -11.41
N GLU A 296 -21.10 3.72 -11.99
CA GLU A 296 -20.81 2.40 -12.58
C GLU A 296 -19.68 2.45 -13.61
N ARG A 297 -19.64 3.52 -14.41
CA ARG A 297 -18.63 3.73 -15.46
C ARG A 297 -17.46 4.61 -15.05
N GLU A 298 -17.42 5.05 -13.81
CA GLU A 298 -16.34 5.91 -13.30
C GLU A 298 -15.09 5.03 -13.02
N PRO A 299 -13.94 5.36 -13.65
CA PRO A 299 -12.70 4.62 -13.39
C PRO A 299 -12.37 4.59 -11.91
N GLY A 300 -12.04 3.40 -11.39
CA GLY A 300 -11.65 3.22 -9.99
C GLY A 300 -12.80 3.14 -8.97
N ALA A 301 -14.05 3.49 -9.31
CA ALA A 301 -15.16 3.47 -8.34
C ALA A 301 -15.44 2.03 -7.84
N ALA A 302 -15.53 1.07 -8.75
CA ALA A 302 -15.70 -0.34 -8.40
C ALA A 302 -14.54 -0.86 -7.55
N GLN A 303 -13.31 -0.54 -7.93
CA GLN A 303 -12.11 -0.91 -7.17
C GLN A 303 -12.11 -0.28 -5.77
N GLY A 304 -12.52 0.98 -5.62
CA GLY A 304 -12.64 1.64 -4.32
C GLY A 304 -13.60 0.92 -3.38
N LEU A 305 -14.78 0.52 -3.85
CA LEU A 305 -15.75 -0.24 -3.03
C LEU A 305 -15.22 -1.62 -2.62
N LEU A 306 -14.52 -2.31 -3.53
CA LEU A 306 -13.91 -3.61 -3.25
C LEU A 306 -12.74 -3.50 -2.27
N LEU A 307 -11.94 -2.43 -2.37
CA LEU A 307 -10.86 -2.14 -1.41
C LEU A 307 -11.44 -1.83 -0.02
N GLU A 308 -12.54 -1.08 0.05
CA GLU A 308 -13.23 -0.80 1.33
C GLU A 308 -13.68 -2.11 2.00
N GLU A 309 -14.32 -3.01 1.26
CA GLU A 309 -14.67 -4.36 1.76
C GLU A 309 -13.43 -5.13 2.24
N TRP A 310 -12.35 -5.09 1.47
CA TRP A 310 -11.11 -5.78 1.82
C TRP A 310 -10.47 -5.20 3.08
N PHE A 311 -10.44 -3.86 3.23
CA PHE A 311 -9.93 -3.21 4.44
C PHE A 311 -10.71 -3.65 5.67
N LEU A 312 -12.04 -3.65 5.60
CA LEU A 312 -12.90 -4.11 6.69
C LEU A 312 -12.63 -5.58 7.07
N ARG A 313 -12.44 -6.48 6.08
CA ARG A 313 -12.07 -7.87 6.34
C ARG A 313 -10.71 -7.99 7.02
N ARG A 314 -9.75 -7.16 6.62
CA ARG A 314 -8.39 -7.17 7.17
C ARG A 314 -8.34 -6.68 8.62
N VAL A 315 -9.20 -5.74 9.01
CA VAL A 315 -9.22 -5.17 10.37
C VAL A 315 -10.24 -5.83 11.30
N ALA A 316 -10.95 -6.84 10.84
CA ALA A 316 -12.05 -7.50 11.58
C ALA A 316 -11.80 -7.55 13.09
N GLY A 317 -12.78 -7.08 13.86
CA GLY A 317 -12.70 -6.99 15.33
C GLY A 317 -13.79 -6.09 15.91
N ARG A 318 -13.85 -6.00 17.23
CA ARG A 318 -14.92 -5.32 17.97
C ARG A 318 -15.12 -3.84 17.64
N HIS A 319 -14.07 -3.18 17.16
CA HIS A 319 -14.07 -1.74 16.83
C HIS A 319 -14.42 -1.45 15.37
N PHE A 320 -14.79 -2.46 14.59
CA PHE A 320 -15.11 -2.34 13.18
C PHE A 320 -16.40 -3.08 12.84
N PRO A 321 -17.10 -2.70 11.75
CA PRO A 321 -18.26 -3.45 11.28
C PRO A 321 -17.89 -4.89 10.91
N GLU A 322 -18.72 -5.83 11.34
CA GLU A 322 -18.63 -7.23 10.93
C GLU A 322 -19.23 -7.39 9.53
N LEU A 323 -18.44 -7.97 8.62
CA LEU A 323 -18.88 -8.23 7.25
C LEU A 323 -19.55 -9.60 7.13
N HIS A 324 -20.63 -9.66 6.37
CA HIS A 324 -21.23 -10.91 5.98
C HIS A 324 -20.43 -11.59 4.87
N ALA A 325 -20.20 -12.90 4.98
CA ALA A 325 -19.57 -13.69 3.93
C ALA A 325 -20.60 -13.99 2.83
N ALA A 326 -20.53 -13.24 1.72
CA ALA A 326 -21.45 -13.42 0.61
C ALA A 326 -21.05 -14.62 -0.25
N SER A 327 -21.83 -15.71 -0.21
CA SER A 327 -21.59 -16.94 -1.00
C SER A 327 -22.27 -16.94 -2.38
N GLN A 328 -23.23 -16.05 -2.63
CA GLN A 328 -24.07 -16.04 -3.85
C GLN A 328 -24.21 -14.64 -4.49
N ARG A 329 -23.25 -13.77 -4.26
CA ARG A 329 -23.25 -12.40 -4.76
C ARG A 329 -23.02 -12.37 -6.28
N GLN A 330 -23.87 -11.62 -7.01
CA GLN A 330 -23.78 -11.40 -8.48
C GLN A 330 -23.65 -9.92 -8.84
N HIS A 331 -23.76 -9.03 -7.86
CA HIS A 331 -23.70 -7.59 -8.05
C HIS A 331 -22.60 -6.96 -7.18
N LEU A 332 -22.20 -5.75 -7.52
CA LEU A 332 -21.15 -5.02 -6.81
C LEU A 332 -21.72 -4.32 -5.57
N TYR A 333 -21.63 -4.95 -4.43
CA TYR A 333 -21.97 -4.43 -3.10
C TYR A 333 -21.24 -5.23 -2.03
N TYR A 334 -21.25 -4.76 -0.79
CA TYR A 334 -20.93 -5.61 0.36
C TYR A 334 -21.99 -5.42 1.46
N VAL A 335 -22.06 -6.39 2.36
CA VAL A 335 -23.03 -6.41 3.45
C VAL A 335 -22.31 -6.46 4.78
N MET A 336 -22.74 -5.59 5.71
CA MET A 336 -22.20 -5.51 7.06
C MET A 336 -23.34 -5.58 8.09
N ARG A 337 -22.99 -6.01 9.29
CA ARG A 337 -23.94 -6.10 10.39
C ARG A 337 -24.46 -4.72 10.78
N GLU A 338 -25.78 -4.62 11.02
CA GLU A 338 -26.38 -3.45 11.63
C GLU A 338 -26.19 -3.49 13.15
N TYR A 339 -25.73 -2.40 13.71
CA TYR A 339 -25.61 -2.22 15.16
C TYR A 339 -26.57 -1.13 15.61
N PRO A 340 -27.51 -1.42 16.54
CA PRO A 340 -28.36 -0.39 17.14
C PRO A 340 -27.49 0.66 17.87
N GLY A 341 -27.78 1.93 17.68
CA GLY A 341 -27.03 3.04 18.26
C GLY A 341 -27.05 4.27 17.37
N GLN A 342 -26.09 5.17 17.56
CA GLN A 342 -26.01 6.41 16.80
C GLN A 342 -24.56 6.85 16.59
N SER A 343 -24.34 7.77 15.63
CA SER A 343 -23.02 8.39 15.45
C SER A 343 -22.68 9.34 16.61
N LEU A 344 -21.40 9.55 16.87
CA LEU A 344 -20.98 10.54 17.87
C LEU A 344 -21.33 11.97 17.45
N ALA A 345 -21.50 12.24 16.16
CA ALA A 345 -22.00 13.52 15.67
C ALA A 345 -23.47 13.73 16.08
N ALA A 346 -24.33 12.72 15.93
CA ALA A 346 -25.71 12.77 16.39
C ALA A 346 -25.80 12.92 17.91
N LEU A 347 -24.98 12.16 18.64
CA LEU A 347 -24.89 12.23 20.10
C LEU A 347 -24.49 13.65 20.57
N LEU A 348 -23.48 14.24 19.93
CA LEU A 348 -23.02 15.61 20.24
C LEU A 348 -24.10 16.66 19.92
N ALA A 349 -24.80 16.50 18.80
CA ALA A 349 -25.89 17.41 18.42
C ALA A 349 -27.10 17.35 19.37
N GLU A 350 -27.41 16.16 19.90
CA GLU A 350 -28.55 15.93 20.79
C GLU A 350 -28.25 16.31 22.23
N HIS A 351 -27.05 15.96 22.75
CA HIS A 351 -26.73 16.08 24.18
C HIS A 351 -25.63 17.12 24.50
N GLY A 352 -25.02 17.73 23.48
CA GLY A 352 -23.88 18.62 23.64
C GLY A 352 -22.57 17.89 24.00
N PRO A 353 -21.57 18.65 24.50
CA PRO A 353 -20.25 18.11 24.85
C PRO A 353 -20.30 16.97 25.87
N LEU A 354 -19.45 15.96 25.64
CA LEU A 354 -19.46 14.74 26.45
C LEU A 354 -18.94 14.97 27.88
N PRO A 355 -19.54 14.30 28.88
CA PRO A 355 -18.97 14.21 30.22
C PRO A 355 -17.61 13.52 30.21
N MET A 356 -16.67 13.96 31.04
CA MET A 356 -15.30 13.47 31.11
C MET A 356 -15.17 11.94 31.22
N PRO A 357 -15.93 11.22 32.08
CA PRO A 357 -15.80 9.76 32.14
C PRO A 357 -16.19 9.04 30.84
N GLN A 358 -17.28 9.49 30.20
CA GLN A 358 -17.73 8.92 28.91
C GLN A 358 -16.74 9.25 27.81
N TRP A 359 -16.24 10.47 27.76
CA TRP A 359 -15.23 10.90 26.81
C TRP A 359 -13.95 10.08 26.91
N LEU A 360 -13.44 9.83 28.15
CA LEU A 360 -12.24 9.01 28.38
C LEU A 360 -12.42 7.57 27.84
N GLU A 361 -13.58 6.99 28.09
CA GLU A 361 -13.87 5.63 27.59
C GLU A 361 -13.90 5.58 26.07
N LEU A 362 -14.56 6.54 25.43
CA LEU A 362 -14.60 6.63 23.96
C LEU A 362 -13.22 6.94 23.35
N ALA A 363 -12.43 7.81 24.00
CA ALA A 363 -11.06 8.10 23.57
C ALA A 363 -10.17 6.85 23.59
N ARG A 364 -10.26 6.01 24.65
CA ARG A 364 -9.55 4.73 24.71
C ARG A 364 -9.94 3.82 23.56
N GLN A 365 -11.24 3.62 23.34
CA GLN A 365 -11.74 2.75 22.29
C GLN A 365 -11.33 3.25 20.90
N LEU A 366 -11.36 4.57 20.65
CA LEU A 366 -10.92 5.17 19.40
C LEU A 366 -9.43 4.94 19.15
N LEU A 367 -8.58 5.18 20.16
CA LEU A 367 -7.15 4.95 20.05
C LEU A 367 -6.80 3.46 19.86
N GLN A 368 -7.55 2.54 20.50
CA GLN A 368 -7.42 1.11 20.25
C GLN A 368 -7.77 0.76 18.80
N ALA A 369 -8.86 1.32 18.26
CA ALA A 369 -9.25 1.13 16.85
C ALA A 369 -8.16 1.62 15.89
N VAL A 370 -7.69 2.85 16.08
CA VAL A 370 -6.65 3.46 15.23
C VAL A 370 -5.33 2.69 15.32
N GLY A 371 -4.94 2.24 16.52
CA GLY A 371 -3.77 1.38 16.70
C GLY A 371 -3.87 0.06 15.92
N VAL A 372 -5.06 -0.55 15.86
CA VAL A 372 -5.28 -1.74 15.02
C VAL A 372 -5.08 -1.44 13.54
N LEU A 373 -5.55 -0.28 13.05
CA LEU A 373 -5.35 0.14 11.66
C LEU A 373 -3.86 0.29 11.35
N HIS A 374 -3.17 1.10 12.15
CA HIS A 374 -1.76 1.45 11.91
C HIS A 374 -0.85 0.22 11.95
N ARG A 375 -1.07 -0.73 12.87
CA ARG A 375 -0.32 -2.01 12.89
C ARG A 375 -0.55 -2.88 11.65
N ARG A 376 -1.66 -2.66 10.92
CA ARG A 376 -1.97 -3.33 9.65
C ARG A 376 -1.59 -2.52 8.42
N ASN A 377 -0.82 -1.44 8.62
CA ASN A 377 -0.40 -0.50 7.59
C ASN A 377 -1.59 0.13 6.85
N LEU A 378 -2.66 0.44 7.59
CA LEU A 378 -3.85 1.11 7.08
C LEU A 378 -4.00 2.48 7.71
N LEU A 379 -4.34 3.48 6.91
CA LEU A 379 -4.70 4.83 7.33
C LEU A 379 -6.16 5.06 7.00
N HIS A 380 -6.93 5.65 7.92
CA HIS A 380 -8.35 5.88 7.73
C HIS A 380 -8.66 7.13 6.90
N ARG A 381 -7.95 8.23 7.16
CA ARG A 381 -7.99 9.52 6.46
C ARG A 381 -9.30 10.32 6.56
N ASP A 382 -10.32 9.81 7.26
CA ASP A 382 -11.58 10.54 7.52
C ASP A 382 -12.14 10.24 8.92
N ILE A 383 -11.27 10.34 9.95
CA ILE A 383 -11.68 10.15 11.35
C ILE A 383 -12.39 11.43 11.82
N LYS A 384 -13.69 11.30 12.09
CA LYS A 384 -14.56 12.38 12.56
C LYS A 384 -15.79 11.80 13.31
N PRO A 385 -16.53 12.59 14.09
CA PRO A 385 -17.69 12.11 14.86
C PRO A 385 -18.76 11.41 14.02
N ASP A 386 -18.95 11.80 12.73
CA ASP A 386 -19.90 11.18 11.82
C ASP A 386 -19.57 9.71 11.53
N ASN A 387 -18.28 9.39 11.44
CA ASN A 387 -17.77 8.06 11.14
C ASN A 387 -17.52 7.21 12.39
N LEU A 388 -17.91 7.68 13.56
CA LEU A 388 -17.79 7.00 14.84
C LEU A 388 -19.17 6.61 15.35
N HIS A 389 -19.49 5.33 15.35
CA HIS A 389 -20.76 4.78 15.80
C HIS A 389 -20.66 4.21 17.22
N LEU A 390 -21.45 4.73 18.12
CA LEU A 390 -21.60 4.18 19.47
C LEU A 390 -22.81 3.24 19.48
N GLY A 391 -22.54 1.95 19.60
CA GLY A 391 -23.57 0.95 19.70
C GLY A 391 -24.27 0.97 21.06
N SER A 392 -25.49 0.45 21.12
CA SER A 392 -26.23 0.24 22.39
C SER A 392 -25.53 -0.73 23.34
N ASP A 393 -24.57 -1.50 22.82
CA ASP A 393 -23.65 -2.36 23.57
C ASP A 393 -22.47 -1.60 24.21
N GLY A 394 -22.42 -0.27 24.07
CA GLY A 394 -21.33 0.58 24.57
C GLY A 394 -20.04 0.49 23.77
N GLN A 395 -20.01 -0.25 22.64
CA GLN A 395 -18.84 -0.38 21.78
C GLN A 395 -18.79 0.73 20.74
N LEU A 396 -17.63 1.38 20.67
CA LEU A 396 -17.32 2.33 19.60
C LEU A 396 -16.84 1.57 18.36
N ARG A 397 -17.43 1.88 17.21
CA ARG A 397 -17.05 1.32 15.91
C ARG A 397 -16.68 2.43 14.94
N LEU A 398 -15.51 2.30 14.32
CA LEU A 398 -15.06 3.18 13.26
C LEU A 398 -15.62 2.68 11.94
N LEU A 399 -16.35 3.54 11.26
CA LEU A 399 -17.08 3.27 10.02
C LEU A 399 -16.43 3.97 8.83
N ASP A 400 -16.88 3.62 7.63
CA ASP A 400 -16.57 4.28 6.34
C ASP A 400 -15.09 4.30 5.97
N PHE A 401 -14.66 3.22 5.32
CA PHE A 401 -13.31 3.03 4.79
C PHE A 401 -13.14 3.50 3.34
N GLY A 402 -14.09 4.27 2.82
CA GLY A 402 -14.08 4.74 1.42
C GLY A 402 -12.89 5.65 1.07
N LEU A 403 -12.26 6.28 2.07
CA LEU A 403 -11.05 7.09 1.92
C LEU A 403 -9.80 6.43 2.52
N ALA A 404 -9.94 5.20 3.02
CA ALA A 404 -8.82 4.49 3.64
C ALA A 404 -7.70 4.22 2.63
N TYR A 405 -6.47 4.28 3.13
CA TYR A 405 -5.27 4.14 2.33
C TYR A 405 -4.36 3.05 2.91
N CYS A 406 -3.87 2.20 2.03
CA CYS A 406 -2.84 1.23 2.34
C CYS A 406 -1.65 1.45 1.42
N PRO A 407 -0.47 1.84 1.94
CA PRO A 407 0.72 2.00 1.12
C PRO A 407 0.99 0.76 0.26
N GLY A 408 1.09 0.97 -1.06
CA GLY A 408 1.38 -0.08 -2.02
C GLY A 408 0.17 -0.83 -2.60
N LEU A 409 -1.06 -0.59 -2.13
CA LEU A 409 -2.29 -1.11 -2.75
C LEU A 409 -3.04 -0.06 -3.56
N SER A 410 -2.92 1.19 -3.17
CA SER A 410 -3.53 2.31 -3.87
C SER A 410 -2.42 3.11 -4.54
N GLU A 411 -2.69 3.66 -5.72
CA GLU A 411 -1.84 4.69 -6.29
C GLU A 411 -1.73 5.85 -5.29
N ASP A 412 -0.55 6.47 -5.24
CA ASP A 412 -0.27 7.50 -4.24
C ASP A 412 -1.21 8.70 -4.48
N PRO A 413 -2.12 9.01 -3.55
CA PRO A 413 -3.17 10.01 -3.78
C PRO A 413 -2.65 11.45 -3.56
N LEU A 414 -1.43 11.75 -3.97
CA LEU A 414 -0.77 13.07 -3.79
C LEU A 414 -1.55 14.24 -4.39
N HIS A 415 -2.55 14.00 -5.23
CA HIS A 415 -3.28 15.05 -5.93
C HIS A 415 -4.67 15.37 -5.35
N GLU A 416 -5.18 14.57 -4.43
CA GLU A 416 -6.49 14.81 -3.80
C GLU A 416 -6.35 14.91 -2.29
N LEU A 417 -6.87 15.99 -1.71
CA LEU A 417 -7.06 16.14 -0.26
C LEU A 417 -8.39 15.48 0.12
N PRO A 418 -8.37 14.18 0.47
CA PRO A 418 -9.59 13.49 0.86
C PRO A 418 -9.95 13.82 2.29
N GLY A 419 -11.24 13.83 2.59
CA GLY A 419 -11.75 14.02 3.93
C GLY A 419 -12.41 15.38 4.15
N THR A 420 -12.78 15.62 5.40
CA THR A 420 -13.45 16.86 5.82
C THR A 420 -12.41 17.89 6.25
N PRO A 421 -12.32 19.09 5.62
CA PRO A 421 -11.22 20.04 5.80
C PRO A 421 -10.84 20.34 7.25
N THR A 422 -11.81 20.43 8.15
CA THR A 422 -11.59 20.72 9.59
C THR A 422 -10.75 19.65 10.30
N TYR A 423 -10.76 18.39 9.81
CA TYR A 423 -10.06 17.26 10.42
C TYR A 423 -8.75 16.90 9.70
N ILE A 424 -8.47 17.54 8.56
CA ILE A 424 -7.26 17.29 7.77
C ILE A 424 -6.06 17.95 8.46
N ALA A 425 -4.98 17.19 8.59
CA ALA A 425 -3.73 17.66 9.20
C ALA A 425 -3.03 18.73 8.33
N PRO A 426 -2.33 19.71 8.96
CA PRO A 426 -1.68 20.82 8.25
C PRO A 426 -0.76 20.38 7.10
N GLU A 427 0.08 19.38 7.34
CA GLU A 427 1.04 18.86 6.38
C GLU A 427 0.40 18.18 5.15
N ALA A 428 -0.84 17.69 5.27
CA ALA A 428 -1.56 17.15 4.13
C ALA A 428 -1.92 18.25 3.12
N PHE A 429 -2.23 19.47 3.58
CA PHE A 429 -2.44 20.63 2.71
C PHE A 429 -1.15 21.07 2.01
N ASP A 430 0.02 20.68 2.52
CA ASP A 430 1.33 20.95 1.92
C ASP A 430 1.78 19.80 0.99
N GLY A 431 0.89 18.84 0.70
CA GLY A 431 1.15 17.72 -0.21
C GLY A 431 2.06 16.64 0.39
N GLN A 432 2.22 16.60 1.71
CA GLN A 432 2.97 15.51 2.35
C GLN A 432 2.21 14.18 2.21
N PRO A 433 2.93 13.07 2.03
CA PRO A 433 2.31 11.76 1.88
C PRO A 433 1.50 11.36 3.12
N PRO A 434 0.44 10.54 2.96
CA PRO A 434 -0.36 10.05 4.07
C PRO A 434 0.49 9.33 5.13
N SER A 435 0.25 9.63 6.40
CA SER A 435 1.00 9.06 7.52
C SER A 435 0.12 8.77 8.73
N PRO A 436 0.51 7.87 9.64
CA PRO A 436 -0.21 7.63 10.90
C PRO A 436 -0.42 8.90 11.74
N ARG A 437 0.50 9.86 11.68
CA ARG A 437 0.40 11.12 12.42
C ARG A 437 -0.71 12.03 11.92
N GLN A 438 -1.14 11.89 10.66
CA GLN A 438 -2.31 12.60 10.13
C GLN A 438 -3.62 12.04 10.72
N ASP A 439 -3.75 10.72 10.84
CA ASP A 439 -4.88 10.11 11.53
C ASP A 439 -4.92 10.50 13.03
N LEU A 440 -3.76 10.53 13.70
CA LEU A 440 -3.70 10.96 15.11
C LEU A 440 -4.07 12.43 15.30
N TYR A 441 -3.76 13.30 14.34
CA TYR A 441 -4.25 14.67 14.32
C TYR A 441 -5.78 14.71 14.19
N ALA A 442 -6.36 13.95 13.27
CA ALA A 442 -7.81 13.85 13.10
C ALA A 442 -8.51 13.30 14.36
N VAL A 443 -7.90 12.32 15.05
CA VAL A 443 -8.33 11.86 16.39
C VAL A 443 -8.30 13.02 17.37
N GLY A 444 -7.24 13.84 17.38
CA GLY A 444 -7.10 15.02 18.25
C GLY A 444 -8.22 16.02 18.04
N VAL A 445 -8.52 16.38 16.78
CA VAL A 445 -9.62 17.29 16.45
C VAL A 445 -10.97 16.69 16.87
N THR A 446 -11.18 15.40 16.60
CA THR A 446 -12.40 14.68 16.97
C THR A 446 -12.63 14.68 18.48
N LEU A 447 -11.62 14.30 19.25
CA LEU A 447 -11.69 14.26 20.71
C LEU A 447 -11.84 15.65 21.32
N TYR A 448 -11.16 16.66 20.77
CA TYR A 448 -11.34 18.04 21.17
C TYR A 448 -12.78 18.53 20.95
N HIS A 449 -13.34 18.25 19.75
CA HIS A 449 -14.71 18.63 19.39
C HIS A 449 -15.74 17.93 20.29
N LEU A 450 -15.62 16.64 20.53
CA LEU A 450 -16.50 15.89 21.44
C LEU A 450 -16.47 16.38 22.89
N LEU A 451 -15.34 16.92 23.33
CA LEU A 451 -15.15 17.39 24.71
C LEU A 451 -15.65 18.82 24.92
N THR A 452 -15.48 19.68 23.90
CA THR A 452 -15.71 21.13 24.02
C THR A 452 -16.93 21.63 23.24
N GLY A 453 -17.41 20.87 22.25
CA GLY A 453 -18.41 21.33 21.28
C GLY A 453 -17.87 22.32 20.25
N HIS A 454 -16.54 22.56 20.23
CA HIS A 454 -15.90 23.54 19.35
C HIS A 454 -14.74 22.91 18.59
N TYR A 455 -14.29 23.57 17.52
CA TYR A 455 -13.11 23.14 16.77
C TYR A 455 -11.86 23.90 17.24
N PRO A 456 -10.69 23.23 17.32
CA PRO A 456 -9.46 23.84 17.85
C PRO A 456 -8.92 25.00 17.01
N TYR A 457 -9.23 25.03 15.71
CA TYR A 457 -8.82 26.10 14.78
C TYR A 457 -10.02 26.82 14.14
N GLY A 458 -11.21 26.65 14.72
CA GLY A 458 -12.48 27.13 14.15
C GLY A 458 -13.03 26.19 13.07
N GLU A 459 -14.26 26.44 12.67
CA GLU A 459 -14.93 25.72 11.59
C GLU A 459 -14.41 26.21 10.24
N VAL A 460 -14.18 25.28 9.33
CA VAL A 460 -13.63 25.57 8.00
C VAL A 460 -14.63 25.10 6.96
N GLU A 461 -15.00 26.01 6.06
CA GLU A 461 -15.88 25.68 4.93
C GLU A 461 -15.19 24.74 3.93
N ALA A 462 -16.00 24.01 3.16
CA ALA A 462 -15.50 23.18 2.09
C ALA A 462 -14.61 24.00 1.11
N PHE A 463 -13.48 23.43 0.70
CA PHE A 463 -12.46 24.04 -0.19
C PHE A 463 -11.64 25.19 0.41
N GLN A 464 -11.79 25.50 1.70
CA GLN A 464 -10.92 26.46 2.38
C GLN A 464 -9.79 25.73 3.14
N ARG A 465 -8.60 26.35 3.17
CA ARG A 465 -7.51 25.91 4.01
C ARG A 465 -7.63 26.54 5.41
N PRO A 466 -7.60 25.75 6.50
CA PRO A 466 -7.56 26.28 7.85
C PRO A 466 -6.33 27.16 8.07
N ARG A 467 -6.45 28.16 8.93
CA ARG A 467 -5.29 28.92 9.43
C ARG A 467 -4.73 28.21 10.64
N PHE A 468 -3.67 27.46 10.46
CA PHE A 468 -3.00 26.72 11.52
C PHE A 468 -2.09 27.67 12.32
N GLY A 469 -2.55 28.09 13.49
CA GLY A 469 -1.78 28.80 14.50
C GLY A 469 -1.64 27.96 15.75
N GLN A 470 -1.69 28.58 16.93
CA GLN A 470 -1.86 27.86 18.19
C GLN A 470 -3.31 27.39 18.31
N PRO A 471 -3.57 26.08 18.58
CA PRO A 471 -4.93 25.61 18.80
C PRO A 471 -5.53 26.29 20.04
N VAL A 472 -6.81 26.61 19.99
CA VAL A 472 -7.52 27.15 21.15
C VAL A 472 -7.42 26.14 22.29
N ASN A 473 -6.94 26.57 23.47
CA ASN A 473 -6.86 25.68 24.62
C ASN A 473 -8.27 25.22 25.04
N ALA A 474 -8.45 23.90 25.22
CA ALA A 474 -9.72 23.31 25.63
C ALA A 474 -10.25 23.90 26.97
N ALA A 475 -9.35 24.31 27.85
CA ALA A 475 -9.71 24.98 29.11
C ALA A 475 -10.50 26.29 28.92
N ARG A 476 -10.46 26.92 27.75
CA ARG A 476 -11.29 28.09 27.45
C ARG A 476 -12.79 27.75 27.48
N TYR A 477 -13.13 26.55 27.06
CA TYR A 477 -14.51 26.07 26.98
C TYR A 477 -14.87 25.16 28.15
N ARG A 478 -13.85 24.48 28.72
CA ARG A 478 -13.95 23.52 29.81
C ARG A 478 -12.85 23.80 30.86
N PRO A 479 -13.05 24.80 31.73
CA PRO A 479 -12.08 25.18 32.78
C PRO A 479 -11.82 24.07 33.81
N ASP A 480 -12.71 23.08 33.88
CA ASP A 480 -12.66 21.92 34.77
C ASP A 480 -11.68 20.84 34.33
N LEU A 481 -11.08 20.96 33.13
CA LEU A 481 -10.20 19.94 32.61
C LEU A 481 -8.84 19.92 33.32
N PRO A 482 -8.34 18.73 33.69
CA PRO A 482 -7.03 18.59 34.31
C PRO A 482 -5.90 18.99 33.31
N GLU A 483 -4.81 19.52 33.84
CA GLU A 483 -3.70 20.07 33.05
C GLU A 483 -3.06 19.01 32.12
N TRP A 484 -2.96 17.77 32.61
CA TRP A 484 -2.43 16.67 31.81
C TRP A 484 -3.26 16.41 30.53
N LEU A 485 -4.59 16.51 30.60
CA LEU A 485 -5.44 16.30 29.45
C LEU A 485 -5.36 17.45 28.46
N GLN A 486 -5.29 18.69 28.95
CA GLN A 486 -5.07 19.86 28.09
C GLN A 486 -3.76 19.72 27.32
N HIS A 487 -2.68 19.24 27.99
CA HIS A 487 -1.41 18.99 27.35
C HIS A 487 -1.50 17.91 26.27
N ASN A 488 -2.14 16.77 26.56
CA ASN A 488 -2.32 15.69 25.59
C ASN A 488 -3.09 16.15 24.34
N LEU A 489 -4.15 16.94 24.50
CA LEU A 489 -4.89 17.49 23.36
C LEU A 489 -4.04 18.48 22.56
N GLN A 490 -3.28 19.36 23.22
CA GLN A 490 -2.37 20.30 22.56
C GLN A 490 -1.28 19.56 21.76
N GLN A 491 -0.72 18.49 22.33
CA GLN A 491 0.29 17.67 21.66
C GLN A 491 -0.30 16.99 20.42
N ALA A 492 -1.49 16.39 20.49
CA ALA A 492 -2.14 15.75 19.36
C ALA A 492 -2.44 16.74 18.22
N LEU A 493 -2.75 18.00 18.58
CA LEU A 493 -3.11 19.09 17.68
C LEU A 493 -1.92 19.91 17.18
N ALA A 494 -0.69 19.56 17.54
CA ALA A 494 0.49 20.31 17.12
C ALA A 494 0.56 20.42 15.58
N ALA A 495 0.88 21.61 15.06
CA ALA A 495 0.99 21.84 13.63
C ALA A 495 2.15 21.04 13.03
N ASP A 496 3.27 20.93 13.75
CA ASP A 496 4.41 20.10 13.39
C ASP A 496 4.13 18.62 13.74
N PRO A 497 4.09 17.70 12.75
CA PRO A 497 3.89 16.27 13.00
C PRO A 497 4.91 15.64 13.96
N ALA A 498 6.14 16.18 14.01
CA ALA A 498 7.19 15.66 14.87
C ALA A 498 6.89 15.88 16.36
N GLN A 499 6.07 16.87 16.70
CA GLN A 499 5.64 17.19 18.08
C GLN A 499 4.42 16.38 18.53
N ARG A 500 3.73 15.67 17.62
CA ARG A 500 2.58 14.84 17.95
C ARG A 500 3.01 13.50 18.55
N PHE A 501 2.03 12.74 18.99
CA PHE A 501 2.24 11.34 19.37
C PHE A 501 2.78 10.54 18.18
N GLU A 502 3.71 9.65 18.46
CA GLU A 502 4.29 8.79 17.43
C GLU A 502 3.32 7.68 17.03
N THR A 503 2.63 7.09 18.01
CA THR A 503 1.67 6.00 17.82
C THR A 503 0.40 6.21 18.65
N ALA A 504 -0.67 5.54 18.25
CA ALA A 504 -1.92 5.52 19.01
C ALA A 504 -1.75 4.87 20.40
N GLU A 505 -0.89 3.85 20.49
CA GLU A 505 -0.57 3.17 21.75
C GLU A 505 0.18 4.07 22.72
N HIS A 506 1.10 4.90 22.21
CA HIS A 506 1.79 5.88 23.05
C HIS A 506 0.80 6.87 23.64
N TRP A 507 -0.12 7.40 22.83
CA TRP A 507 -1.15 8.31 23.34
C TRP A 507 -2.10 7.62 24.33
N LEU A 508 -2.54 6.39 24.02
CA LEU A 508 -3.39 5.59 24.91
C LEU A 508 -2.74 5.39 26.28
N LEU A 509 -1.46 5.03 26.30
CA LEU A 509 -0.70 4.87 27.55
C LEU A 509 -0.67 6.15 28.40
N LEU A 510 -0.52 7.31 27.77
CA LEU A 510 -0.54 8.59 28.49
C LEU A 510 -1.95 8.92 28.99
N LEU A 511 -3.01 8.67 28.23
CA LEU A 511 -4.38 8.81 28.71
C LEU A 511 -4.67 7.93 29.94
N GLU A 512 -4.17 6.70 29.97
CA GLU A 512 -4.34 5.76 31.08
C GLU A 512 -3.54 6.18 32.34
N ARG A 513 -2.39 6.82 32.16
CA ARG A 513 -1.60 7.37 33.28
C ARG A 513 -2.30 8.54 33.96
N GLY A 514 -3.07 9.33 33.23
CA GLY A 514 -3.81 10.46 33.78
C GLY A 514 -2.92 11.42 34.59
N ASP A 515 -3.28 11.71 35.84
CA ASP A 515 -2.53 12.63 36.75
C ASP A 515 -1.11 12.16 37.10
N ARG A 516 -0.74 10.90 36.81
CA ARG A 516 0.61 10.38 37.07
C ARG A 516 1.61 10.74 35.96
N GLN A 517 1.21 11.51 34.97
CA GLN A 517 2.11 11.96 33.91
C GLN A 517 3.06 13.03 34.46
N GLU A 518 4.35 12.89 34.16
CA GLU A 518 5.29 13.99 34.30
C GLU A 518 5.05 14.99 33.18
N LEU A 519 4.40 16.10 33.50
CA LEU A 519 4.23 17.18 32.53
C LEU A 519 5.58 17.87 32.30
N PRO A 520 5.90 18.28 31.07
CA PRO A 520 7.08 19.06 30.80
C PRO A 520 7.01 20.34 31.66
N SER A 521 7.99 20.52 32.53
CA SER A 521 8.06 21.70 33.39
C SER A 521 7.98 22.95 32.51
N ARG A 522 6.97 23.79 32.71
CA ARG A 522 6.92 25.11 32.06
C ARG A 522 8.27 25.77 32.27
N PRO A 523 8.93 26.29 31.21
CA PRO A 523 10.17 27.03 31.41
C PRO A 523 9.84 28.18 32.36
N ARG A 524 10.43 28.15 33.56
CA ARG A 524 10.25 29.23 34.53
C ARG A 524 10.59 30.54 33.83
N PRO A 525 9.81 31.63 34.09
CA PRO A 525 10.12 32.92 33.50
C PRO A 525 11.61 33.25 33.69
N LEU A 526 12.22 33.89 32.71
CA LEU A 526 13.65 34.25 32.74
C LEU A 526 14.03 34.96 34.05
N LEU A 527 13.10 35.71 34.66
CA LEU A 527 13.25 36.36 35.95
C LEU A 527 13.49 35.38 37.09
N GLU A 528 12.87 34.19 37.08
CA GLU A 528 13.03 33.14 38.08
C GLU A 528 14.20 32.19 37.78
N ARG A 529 14.50 32.00 36.50
CA ARG A 529 15.53 31.07 36.04
C ARG A 529 16.93 31.66 36.15
N GLU A 530 17.09 32.96 35.86
CA GLU A 530 18.37 33.66 35.87
C GLU A 530 18.18 35.13 36.28
N PRO A 531 17.76 35.39 37.54
CA PRO A 531 17.41 36.74 38.01
C PRO A 531 18.59 37.72 37.81
N LEU A 532 19.81 37.25 38.05
CA LEU A 532 21.03 38.08 37.89
C LEU A 532 21.26 38.51 36.45
N LYS A 533 20.96 37.70 35.45
CA LYS A 533 21.11 38.09 34.02
C LYS A 533 20.04 39.11 33.61
N VAL A 534 18.81 38.92 34.07
CA VAL A 534 17.71 39.86 33.80
C VAL A 534 17.99 41.22 34.42
N TRP A 535 18.41 41.27 35.70
CA TRP A 535 18.74 42.52 36.35
C TRP A 535 19.98 43.18 35.76
N ARG A 536 21.02 42.43 35.31
CA ARG A 536 22.18 42.98 34.60
C ARG A 536 21.80 43.57 33.24
N THR A 537 20.95 42.91 32.46
CA THR A 537 20.49 43.47 31.18
C THR A 537 19.64 44.70 31.34
N LEU A 538 18.74 44.74 32.36
CA LEU A 538 17.96 45.91 32.70
C LEU A 538 18.85 47.08 33.15
N ALA A 539 19.86 46.80 33.98
CA ALA A 539 20.81 47.81 34.44
C ALA A 539 21.65 48.39 33.28
N LEU A 540 22.14 47.51 32.35
CA LEU A 540 22.87 47.95 31.17
C LEU A 540 22.00 48.78 30.22
N LEU A 541 20.75 48.40 29.98
CA LEU A 541 19.80 49.18 29.19
C LEU A 541 19.48 50.52 29.84
N SER A 542 19.30 50.58 31.16
CA SER A 542 19.10 51.83 31.91
C SER A 542 20.34 52.73 31.79
N LEU A 543 21.55 52.18 31.91
CA LEU A 543 22.78 52.93 31.82
C LEU A 543 22.99 53.48 30.38
N LEU A 544 22.69 52.70 29.35
CA LEU A 544 22.71 53.11 27.97
C LEU A 544 21.70 54.23 27.68
N PHE A 545 20.49 54.09 28.21
CA PHE A 545 19.43 55.10 28.09
C PHE A 545 19.84 56.42 28.76
N ASN A 546 20.39 56.39 29.99
CA ASN A 546 20.90 57.55 30.67
C ASN A 546 22.09 58.23 29.93
N LEU A 547 22.98 57.39 29.32
CA LEU A 547 24.10 57.92 28.50
C LEU A 547 23.60 58.63 27.24
N ILE A 548 22.61 58.08 26.56
CA ILE A 548 21.98 58.73 25.39
C ILE A 548 21.29 60.03 25.82
N LEU A 549 20.60 60.05 26.95
CA LEU A 549 19.93 61.22 27.46
C LEU A 549 20.95 62.34 27.81
N LEU A 550 22.08 61.97 28.41
CA LEU A 550 23.18 62.87 28.71
C LEU A 550 23.81 63.45 27.45
N LEU A 551 24.04 62.63 26.45
CA LEU A 551 24.58 63.05 25.15
C LEU A 551 23.61 63.97 24.38
N THR A 552 22.31 63.77 24.50
CA THR A 552 21.31 64.66 23.90
C THR A 552 21.25 66.00 24.61
N LEU A 553 21.35 66.01 25.97
CA LEU A 553 21.38 67.20 26.77
C LEU A 553 22.68 68.03 26.58
N LEU A 554 23.80 67.38 26.23
CA LEU A 554 25.07 68.07 25.95
C LEU A 554 25.18 68.61 24.52
N LYS A 555 24.28 68.23 23.63
CA LYS A 555 24.22 68.70 22.24
C LYS A 555 23.15 69.78 21.98
N GLY A 556 22.27 70.07 22.94
CA GLY A 556 21.32 71.19 22.93
C GLY A 556 21.84 72.34 23.79
#